data_47ababcd7bc79583908ca8a4a7025d1b
#
_entry.id   47ababcd7bc79583908ca8a4a7025d1b
#
_cell.length_a   1.000
_cell.length_b   1.000
_cell.length_c   1.000
_cell.angle_alpha   90.00
_cell.angle_beta   90.00
_cell.angle_gamma   90.00
#
_symmetry.space_group_name_H-M   'P 1'
#
loop_
_entity.id
_entity.type
_entity.pdbx_description
1 polymer ?
#
loop_
_entity_poly.entity_id
_entity_poly.type
_entity_poly.pdbx_seq_one_letter_code
_entity_poly.pdbx_strand_id
1 'polypeptide(L)'
;MKILLIDDNQSITKVISQYLTVQGHECTVSNDGKIGLAFIQNTKFDVIILDLAMPGFTGFDVLDYLEENGLLKKLKIVILTAAELSEKDTENLLKRGVNKVLKKPIPLNILEESL
;
A
#
# COMPACT_ATOMS: atom_id res chain seq x y z
N MET A 1 8.69 12.18 -3.18
CA MET A 1 8.43 11.39 -1.95
C MET A 1 9.09 10.03 -2.08
N LYS A 2 9.37 9.42 -0.96
CA LYS A 2 9.86 8.06 -0.88
C LYS A 2 8.68 7.11 -0.66
N ILE A 3 8.38 6.28 -1.66
CA ILE A 3 7.18 5.46 -1.72
C ILE A 3 7.54 3.98 -1.71
N LEU A 4 6.82 3.20 -0.89
CA LEU A 4 6.87 1.74 -0.93
C LEU A 4 5.58 1.22 -1.56
N LEU A 5 5.70 0.40 -2.59
CA LEU A 5 4.57 -0.22 -3.28
C LEU A 5 4.61 -1.73 -3.05
N ILE A 6 3.60 -2.25 -2.36
CA ILE A 6 3.49 -3.67 -2.03
C ILE A 6 2.28 -4.25 -2.76
N ASP A 7 2.55 -5.09 -3.77
CA ASP A 7 1.53 -5.74 -4.58
C ASP A 7 2.17 -6.94 -5.30
N ASP A 8 1.54 -8.10 -5.27
CA ASP A 8 2.08 -9.31 -5.89
C ASP A 8 2.02 -9.30 -7.41
N ASN A 9 1.23 -8.42 -8.02
CA ASN A 9 1.11 -8.30 -9.46
C ASN A 9 2.26 -7.48 -10.04
N GLN A 10 3.24 -8.19 -10.63
CA GLN A 10 4.45 -7.56 -11.16
C GLN A 10 4.18 -6.59 -12.32
N SER A 11 3.17 -6.87 -13.15
CA SER A 11 2.80 -5.97 -14.25
C SER A 11 2.28 -4.63 -13.72
N ILE A 12 1.45 -4.67 -12.69
CA ILE A 12 0.90 -3.47 -12.06
C ILE A 12 2.00 -2.68 -11.35
N THR A 13 2.85 -3.33 -10.57
CA THR A 13 3.91 -2.63 -9.85
C THR A 13 4.92 -2.00 -10.78
N LYS A 14 5.20 -2.65 -11.91
CA LYS A 14 6.09 -2.09 -12.92
C LYS A 14 5.54 -0.79 -13.51
N VAL A 15 4.27 -0.80 -13.90
CA VAL A 15 3.61 0.38 -14.49
C VAL A 15 3.55 1.52 -13.49
N ILE A 16 3.08 1.24 -12.27
CA ILE A 16 2.95 2.26 -11.22
C ILE A 16 4.31 2.84 -10.84
N SER A 17 5.32 1.99 -10.62
CA SER A 17 6.64 2.45 -10.21
C SER A 17 7.31 3.28 -11.29
N GLN A 18 7.16 2.91 -12.56
CA GLN A 18 7.69 3.70 -13.68
C GLN A 18 7.03 5.08 -13.74
N TYR A 19 5.71 5.13 -13.62
CA TYR A 19 4.98 6.40 -13.62
C TYR A 19 5.43 7.30 -12.47
N LEU A 20 5.47 6.79 -11.25
CA LEU A 20 5.85 7.56 -10.07
C LEU A 20 7.31 8.05 -10.16
N THR A 21 8.20 7.21 -10.69
CA THR A 21 9.61 7.58 -10.89
C THR A 21 9.73 8.74 -11.88
N VAL A 22 8.99 8.70 -12.98
CA VAL A 22 8.97 9.79 -13.97
C VAL A 22 8.45 11.09 -13.34
N GLN A 23 7.52 10.98 -12.40
CA GLN A 23 6.97 12.13 -11.68
C GLN A 23 7.92 12.66 -10.58
N GLY A 24 9.10 12.08 -10.42
CA GLY A 24 10.10 12.57 -9.47
C GLY A 24 10.09 11.89 -8.11
N HIS A 25 9.33 10.80 -7.94
CA HIS A 25 9.31 10.05 -6.68
C HIS A 25 10.34 8.92 -6.69
N GLU A 26 10.81 8.56 -5.50
CA GLU A 26 11.64 7.37 -5.30
C GLU A 26 10.71 6.21 -4.92
N CYS A 27 10.55 5.23 -5.80
CA CYS A 27 9.61 4.14 -5.60
C CYS A 27 10.34 2.81 -5.41
N THR A 28 10.13 2.19 -4.24
CA THR A 28 10.59 0.84 -3.93
C THR A 28 9.42 -0.12 -4.11
N VAL A 29 9.64 -1.23 -4.80
CA VAL A 29 8.61 -2.23 -5.07
C VAL A 29 8.88 -3.49 -4.28
N SER A 30 7.83 -4.04 -3.67
CA SER A 30 7.83 -5.39 -3.11
C SER A 30 6.64 -6.17 -3.68
N ASN A 31 6.90 -7.33 -4.24
CA ASN A 31 5.85 -8.21 -4.77
C ASN A 31 5.46 -9.31 -3.77
N ASP A 32 5.80 -9.13 -2.51
CA ASP A 32 5.52 -10.06 -1.43
C ASP A 32 5.25 -9.30 -0.13
N GLY A 33 4.22 -9.72 0.62
CA GLY A 33 3.82 -9.03 1.85
C GLY A 33 4.86 -9.07 2.96
N LYS A 34 5.55 -10.20 3.13
CA LYS A 34 6.58 -10.35 4.17
C LYS A 34 7.81 -9.50 3.85
N ILE A 35 8.23 -9.49 2.59
CA ILE A 35 9.36 -8.67 2.14
C ILE A 35 8.98 -7.19 2.27
N GLY A 36 7.75 -6.82 1.90
CA GLY A 36 7.24 -5.46 2.08
C GLY A 36 7.29 -5.04 3.53
N LEU A 37 6.87 -5.91 4.45
CA LEU A 37 6.94 -5.64 5.88
C LEU A 37 8.38 -5.44 6.36
N ALA A 38 9.32 -6.23 5.86
CA ALA A 38 10.74 -6.06 6.18
C ALA A 38 11.26 -4.69 5.71
N PHE A 39 10.85 -4.21 4.54
CA PHE A 39 11.17 -2.86 4.09
C PHE A 39 10.64 -1.79 5.06
N ILE A 40 9.39 -1.94 5.52
CA ILE A 40 8.79 -1.00 6.48
C ILE A 40 9.60 -0.94 7.77
N GLN A 41 10.07 -2.09 8.25
CA GLN A 41 10.84 -2.19 9.49
C GLN A 41 12.23 -1.56 9.39
N ASN A 42 12.83 -1.59 8.20
CA ASN A 42 14.23 -1.22 8.00
C ASN A 42 14.44 0.12 7.29
N THR A 43 13.39 0.71 6.74
CA THR A 43 13.48 1.94 5.95
C THR A 43 12.28 2.81 6.24
N LYS A 44 12.51 4.13 6.28
CA LYS A 44 11.42 5.09 6.46
C LYS A 44 10.89 5.52 5.09
N PHE A 45 9.58 5.37 4.89
CA PHE A 45 8.88 5.79 3.69
C PHE A 45 7.92 6.93 4.01
N ASP A 46 7.68 7.80 3.02
CA ASP A 46 6.70 8.87 3.15
C ASP A 46 5.27 8.33 3.00
N VAL A 47 5.09 7.33 2.14
CA VAL A 47 3.80 6.68 1.93
C VAL A 47 4.01 5.22 1.53
N ILE A 48 3.09 4.37 1.95
CA ILE A 48 3.07 2.94 1.60
C ILE A 48 1.77 2.68 0.85
N ILE A 49 1.89 2.17 -0.38
CA ILE A 49 0.74 1.72 -1.18
C ILE A 49 0.68 0.21 -1.02
N LEU A 50 -0.43 -0.30 -0.51
CA LEU A 50 -0.58 -1.70 -0.11
C LEU A 50 -1.81 -2.32 -0.75
N ASP A 51 -1.62 -3.45 -1.42
CA ASP A 51 -2.71 -4.30 -1.89
C ASP A 51 -3.14 -5.25 -0.76
N LEU A 52 -4.45 -5.48 -0.64
CA LEU A 52 -4.99 -6.41 0.36
C LEU A 52 -4.99 -7.86 -0.12
N ALA A 53 -5.19 -8.08 -1.42
CA ALA A 53 -5.36 -9.41 -1.98
C ALA A 53 -4.03 -9.97 -2.52
N MET A 54 -3.21 -10.52 -1.63
CA MET A 54 -1.96 -11.18 -1.98
C MET A 54 -1.95 -12.60 -1.45
N PRO A 55 -1.42 -13.59 -2.21
CA PRO A 55 -1.35 -14.97 -1.71
C PRO A 55 -0.37 -15.09 -0.53
N GLY A 56 -0.66 -16.02 0.37
CA GLY A 56 0.18 -16.28 1.54
C GLY A 56 0.04 -15.19 2.60
N PHE A 57 0.94 -14.22 2.60
CA PHE A 57 0.91 -13.12 3.54
C PHE A 57 0.19 -11.93 2.92
N THR A 58 -1.06 -11.70 3.32
CA THR A 58 -1.95 -10.71 2.71
C THR A 58 -1.67 -9.29 3.20
N GLY A 59 -2.30 -8.30 2.54
CA GLY A 59 -2.25 -6.92 3.05
C GLY A 59 -2.88 -6.78 4.43
N PHE A 60 -3.91 -7.56 4.73
CA PHE A 60 -4.49 -7.59 6.08
C PHE A 60 -3.46 -8.08 7.11
N ASP A 61 -2.64 -9.08 6.76
CA ASP A 61 -1.58 -9.58 7.64
C ASP A 61 -0.54 -8.49 7.91
N VAL A 62 -0.19 -7.71 6.89
CA VAL A 62 0.70 -6.55 7.05
C VAL A 62 0.10 -5.54 8.02
N LEU A 63 -1.17 -5.19 7.84
CA LEU A 63 -1.87 -4.24 8.70
C LEU A 63 -1.96 -4.76 10.14
N ASP A 64 -2.27 -6.04 10.32
CA ASP A 64 -2.36 -6.65 11.65
C ASP A 64 -1.03 -6.55 12.40
N TYR A 65 0.07 -6.86 11.71
CA TYR A 65 1.40 -6.74 12.30
C TYR A 65 1.70 -5.30 12.72
N LEU A 66 1.43 -4.34 11.84
CA LEU A 66 1.69 -2.93 12.11
C LEU A 66 0.83 -2.42 13.27
N GLU A 67 -0.43 -2.84 13.34
CA GLU A 67 -1.32 -2.45 14.41
C GLU A 67 -0.87 -3.04 15.76
N GLU A 68 -0.53 -4.32 15.80
CA GLU A 68 -0.06 -5.00 17.01
C GLU A 68 1.24 -4.39 17.56
N ASN A 69 2.07 -3.82 16.70
CA ASN A 69 3.34 -3.20 17.08
C ASN A 69 3.23 -1.68 17.25
N GLY A 70 2.02 -1.13 17.23
CA GLY A 70 1.78 0.29 17.46
C GLY A 70 2.27 1.20 16.32
N LEU A 71 2.49 0.65 15.12
CA LEU A 71 3.08 1.37 13.99
C LEU A 71 2.03 1.89 13.00
N LEU A 72 0.85 1.27 12.94
CA LEU A 72 -0.12 1.56 11.88
C LEU A 72 -0.52 3.04 11.82
N LYS A 73 -0.79 3.66 12.95
CA LYS A 73 -1.20 5.08 13.00
C LYS A 73 -0.06 6.06 12.79
N LYS A 74 1.18 5.58 12.84
CA LYS A 74 2.38 6.41 12.64
C LYS A 74 2.81 6.46 11.18
N LEU A 75 2.23 5.59 10.33
CA LEU A 75 2.58 5.45 8.93
C LEU A 75 1.46 5.98 8.05
N LYS A 76 1.80 6.48 6.88
CA LYS A 76 0.81 6.84 5.88
C LYS A 76 0.60 5.64 4.96
N ILE A 77 -0.55 4.99 5.07
CA ILE A 77 -0.91 3.80 4.31
C ILE A 77 -2.08 4.12 3.38
N VAL A 78 -1.88 3.88 2.10
CA VAL A 78 -2.91 3.99 1.07
C VAL A 78 -3.16 2.57 0.54
N ILE A 79 -4.37 2.08 0.71
CA ILE A 79 -4.78 0.79 0.16
C ILE A 79 -5.15 0.98 -1.31
N LEU A 80 -4.61 0.12 -2.17
CA LEU A 80 -4.98 0.05 -3.58
C LEU A 80 -5.26 -1.41 -3.92
N THR A 81 -6.52 -1.77 -4.10
CA THR A 81 -6.92 -3.18 -4.22
C THR A 81 -8.06 -3.38 -5.21
N ALA A 82 -8.08 -4.56 -5.85
CA ALA A 82 -9.21 -5.02 -6.64
C ALA A 82 -10.22 -5.82 -5.79
N ALA A 83 -9.91 -6.09 -4.52
CA ALA A 83 -10.81 -6.82 -3.63
C ALA A 83 -12.13 -6.07 -3.44
N GLU A 84 -13.24 -6.82 -3.40
CA GLU A 84 -14.54 -6.24 -3.10
C GLU A 84 -14.62 -5.94 -1.60
N LEU A 85 -14.81 -4.66 -1.27
CA LEU A 85 -14.95 -4.19 0.10
C LEU A 85 -16.32 -3.54 0.26
N SER A 86 -17.03 -3.87 1.34
CA SER A 86 -18.24 -3.15 1.72
C SER A 86 -17.87 -1.77 2.28
N GLU A 87 -18.88 -0.90 2.39
CA GLU A 87 -18.67 0.39 3.07
C GLU A 87 -18.18 0.19 4.50
N LYS A 88 -18.69 -0.83 5.18
CA LYS A 88 -18.28 -1.16 6.55
C LYS A 88 -16.82 -1.61 6.61
N ASP A 89 -16.38 -2.43 5.65
CA ASP A 89 -14.98 -2.85 5.58
C ASP A 89 -14.06 -1.64 5.40
N THR A 90 -14.43 -0.73 4.50
CA THR A 90 -13.68 0.50 4.26
C THR A 90 -13.62 1.38 5.50
N GLU A 91 -14.76 1.57 6.17
CA GLU A 91 -14.81 2.33 7.42
C GLU A 91 -13.93 1.72 8.49
N ASN A 92 -13.93 0.40 8.64
CA ASN A 92 -13.11 -0.30 9.62
C ASN A 92 -11.62 -0.09 9.35
N LEU A 93 -11.19 -0.16 8.08
CA LEU A 93 -9.81 0.10 7.70
C LEU A 93 -9.40 1.54 8.06
N LEU A 94 -10.24 2.51 7.76
CA LEU A 94 -9.96 3.91 8.08
C LEU A 94 -9.87 4.13 9.59
N LYS A 95 -10.75 3.51 10.36
CA LYS A 95 -10.72 3.58 11.83
C LYS A 95 -9.46 2.96 12.42
N ARG A 96 -8.92 1.92 11.79
CA ARG A 96 -7.67 1.27 12.24
C ARG A 96 -6.45 2.18 12.06
N GLY A 97 -6.51 3.11 11.12
CA GLY A 97 -5.41 4.04 10.86
C GLY A 97 -4.94 4.08 9.41
N VAL A 98 -5.61 3.37 8.50
CA VAL A 98 -5.36 3.50 7.05
C VAL A 98 -5.81 4.88 6.60
N ASN A 99 -5.00 5.53 5.76
CA ASN A 99 -5.28 6.90 5.34
C ASN A 99 -6.30 6.99 4.21
N LYS A 100 -6.21 6.08 3.23
CA LYS A 100 -7.13 6.04 2.10
C LYS A 100 -7.33 4.61 1.63
N VAL A 101 -8.48 4.33 1.04
CA VAL A 101 -8.80 3.05 0.40
C VAL A 101 -9.22 3.35 -1.02
N LEU A 102 -8.42 2.89 -1.98
CA LEU A 102 -8.63 3.10 -3.41
C LEU A 102 -8.88 1.77 -4.10
N LYS A 103 -9.73 1.78 -5.11
CA LYS A 103 -10.09 0.57 -5.87
C LYS A 103 -9.41 0.55 -7.24
N LYS A 104 -8.87 -0.61 -7.62
CA LYS A 104 -8.38 -0.87 -8.97
C LYS A 104 -9.56 -1.12 -9.93
N PRO A 105 -9.46 -0.71 -11.20
CA PRO A 105 -8.37 0.09 -11.77
C PRO A 105 -8.49 1.56 -11.40
N ILE A 106 -7.36 2.25 -11.28
CA ILE A 106 -7.34 3.68 -10.99
C ILE A 106 -6.41 4.38 -11.99
N PRO A 107 -6.80 5.56 -12.52
CA PRO A 107 -5.89 6.35 -13.34
C PRO A 107 -4.64 6.73 -12.54
N LEU A 108 -3.46 6.66 -13.16
CA LEU A 108 -2.20 6.86 -12.45
C LEU A 108 -2.06 8.28 -11.88
N ASN A 109 -2.57 9.28 -12.59
CA ASN A 109 -2.58 10.65 -12.09
C ASN A 109 -3.45 10.80 -10.84
N ILE A 110 -4.57 10.10 -10.77
CA ILE A 110 -5.45 10.11 -9.61
C ILE A 110 -4.77 9.40 -8.43
N LEU A 111 -4.08 8.28 -8.70
CA LEU A 111 -3.31 7.61 -7.67
C LEU A 111 -2.26 8.55 -7.07
N GLU A 112 -1.49 9.24 -7.90
CA GLU A 112 -0.47 10.17 -7.44
C GLU A 112 -1.07 11.30 -6.61
N GLU A 113 -2.16 11.89 -7.04
CA GLU A 113 -2.87 12.94 -6.30
C GLU A 113 -3.37 12.48 -4.93
N SER A 114 -3.56 11.17 -4.77
CA SER A 114 -4.06 10.57 -3.52
C SER A 114 -2.96 10.32 -2.48
N LEU A 115 -1.71 10.47 -2.85
CA LEU A 115 -0.56 10.15 -1.97
C LEU A 115 -0.15 11.30 -1.01
#